data_e04da6adac4343bc1b82eaff8dce360a
#
_entry.id   e04da6adac4343bc1b82eaff8dce360a
#
_cell.length_a   1.000
_cell.length_b   1.000
_cell.length_c   1.000
_cell.angle_alpha   90.00
_cell.angle_beta   90.00
_cell.angle_gamma   90.00
#
_symmetry.space_group_name_H-M   'P 1'
#
loop_
_entity.id
_entity.type
_entity.pdbx_description
1 polymer ?
#
loop_
_entity_poly.entity_id
_entity_poly.type
_entity_poly.pdbx_seq_one_letter_code
_entity_poly.pdbx_strand_id
1 'polypeptide(L)'
;MKYILASALCMLVSTACSGNKKAPLSSSEGDTNVQQSNEAPSGAVGGATLVVFFSHAGDNYSVGNIKVGNTKIVADYISEITGADQFEIKTSKYDGMAYKPLCDLAKEEQQKGELPPFEGEPGDLSKYDTVFIGGPVWWGTYPQVMFTFLKKYTKKLEGKTIIPFTTHEGSGLGSCVKDLKKELPNSTITGEFSMYGHDVREGKGRVEKWLQKIGY
;
A
#
# COMPACT_ATOMS: atom_id res chain seq x y z
N MET A 1 -39.22 -36.81 13.28
CA MET A 1 -38.98 -38.12 12.61
C MET A 1 -37.53 -38.11 12.13
N LYS A 2 -36.74 -38.80 12.90
CA LYS A 2 -36.09 -40.10 12.62
C LYS A 2 -35.00 -39.95 11.56
N TYR A 3 -33.73 -39.99 12.00
CA TYR A 3 -32.76 -41.13 12.12
C TYR A 3 -31.96 -41.28 10.79
N ILE A 4 -30.68 -41.57 10.68
CA ILE A 4 -29.68 -42.41 11.37
C ILE A 4 -28.34 -42.11 10.68
N LEU A 5 -27.23 -41.78 11.31
CA LEU A 5 -26.09 -42.58 11.79
C LEU A 5 -25.60 -43.75 10.92
N ALA A 6 -24.31 -43.74 10.55
CA ALA A 6 -23.35 -44.84 10.55
C ALA A 6 -22.01 -44.35 9.97
N SER A 7 -20.89 -44.21 10.62
CA SER A 7 -19.99 -45.14 11.34
C SER A 7 -19.43 -46.31 10.48
N ALA A 8 -18.12 -46.30 10.29
CA ALA A 8 -17.15 -47.41 10.41
C ALA A 8 -15.87 -47.04 9.66
N LEU A 9 -14.74 -46.90 10.24
CA LEU A 9 -13.81 -47.70 11.03
C LEU A 9 -13.03 -48.75 10.23
N CYS A 10 -11.72 -48.80 10.54
CA CYS A 10 -10.71 -49.89 10.31
C CYS A 10 -9.97 -49.89 8.98
N MET A 11 -8.69 -50.20 8.86
CA MET A 11 -7.69 -50.76 9.80
C MET A 11 -6.27 -50.50 9.25
N LEU A 12 -5.35 -50.46 10.18
CA LEU A 12 -3.90 -50.60 10.09
C LEU A 12 -3.43 -51.85 9.35
N VAL A 13 -2.30 -51.77 8.64
CA VAL A 13 -1.27 -52.85 8.71
C VAL A 13 0.12 -52.24 8.54
N SER A 14 0.92 -52.47 9.54
CA SER A 14 2.37 -52.31 9.63
C SER A 14 3.06 -53.53 9.04
N THR A 15 4.22 -53.40 8.42
CA THR A 15 5.29 -54.40 8.57
C THR A 15 6.66 -53.79 8.31
N ALA A 16 7.55 -54.04 9.26
CA ALA A 16 8.97 -53.76 9.27
C ALA A 16 9.78 -54.94 8.72
N CYS A 17 11.05 -54.68 8.33
CA CYS A 17 12.27 -55.46 8.58
C CYS A 17 13.36 -55.01 7.62
N SER A 18 14.46 -54.39 8.08
CA SER A 18 15.65 -54.91 8.76
C SER A 18 16.72 -55.52 7.81
N GLY A 19 17.96 -55.07 7.97
CA GLY A 19 19.16 -55.72 7.46
C GLY A 19 20.27 -54.77 6.98
N ASN A 20 21.07 -54.23 7.74
CA ASN A 20 22.37 -54.37 8.38
C ASN A 20 23.56 -54.79 7.43
N LYS A 21 24.60 -53.97 7.41
CA LYS A 21 26.05 -54.21 7.64
C LYS A 21 27.03 -53.52 6.67
N LYS A 22 27.89 -52.75 7.35
CA LYS A 22 29.36 -52.61 7.30
C LYS A 22 29.99 -51.66 6.29
N ALA A 23 30.66 -50.68 6.90
CA ALA A 23 31.82 -49.96 6.39
C ALA A 23 33.10 -50.84 6.36
N PRO A 24 34.23 -50.42 5.76
CA PRO A 24 35.01 -49.27 6.23
C PRO A 24 35.82 -48.46 5.17
N LEU A 25 36.20 -47.26 5.59
CA LEU A 25 37.38 -46.41 5.36
C LEU A 25 38.13 -46.40 4.02
N SER A 26 38.29 -45.17 3.47
CA SER A 26 39.62 -44.57 3.25
C SER A 26 39.51 -43.14 2.78
N SER A 27 40.11 -42.23 3.53
CA SER A 27 40.67 -40.93 3.37
C SER A 27 40.87 -40.37 1.95
N SER A 28 40.47 -39.07 1.74
CA SER A 28 41.42 -37.99 1.40
C SER A 28 40.69 -36.62 1.36
N GLU A 29 41.41 -35.66 1.89
CA GLU A 29 41.08 -34.25 2.07
C GLU A 29 40.79 -33.53 0.74
N GLY A 30 39.91 -32.51 0.82
CA GLY A 30 39.65 -31.58 -0.24
C GLY A 30 38.61 -30.56 0.23
N ASP A 31 39.09 -29.55 1.02
CA ASP A 31 38.36 -28.34 1.34
C ASP A 31 37.89 -27.63 0.10
N THR A 32 36.59 -27.49 -0.07
CA THR A 32 36.00 -26.39 -0.83
C THR A 32 34.72 -25.96 -0.09
N ASN A 33 34.90 -24.92 0.69
CA ASN A 33 33.86 -24.15 1.32
C ASN A 33 32.99 -23.51 0.24
N VAL A 34 31.87 -24.11 -0.14
CA VAL A 34 30.82 -23.48 -0.93
C VAL A 34 29.86 -22.84 0.04
N GLN A 35 30.13 -21.56 0.34
CA GLN A 35 29.10 -20.68 0.89
C GLN A 35 27.93 -20.63 -0.09
N GLN A 36 26.86 -21.30 0.25
CA GLN A 36 25.56 -21.08 -0.34
C GLN A 36 25.05 -19.70 0.14
N SER A 37 25.34 -18.67 -0.65
CA SER A 37 24.66 -17.40 -0.54
C SER A 37 23.20 -17.62 -0.93
N ASN A 38 22.32 -17.56 0.06
CA ASN A 38 20.90 -17.40 -0.16
C ASN A 38 20.68 -15.99 -0.75
N GLU A 39 20.84 -15.85 -2.04
CA GLU A 39 20.31 -14.70 -2.76
C GLU A 39 18.79 -14.84 -2.79
N ALA A 40 18.12 -13.97 -2.03
CA ALA A 40 16.71 -13.68 -2.23
C ALA A 40 16.51 -13.24 -3.69
N PRO A 41 15.37 -13.56 -4.34
CA PRO A 41 15.13 -13.12 -5.71
C PRO A 41 15.08 -11.60 -5.75
N SER A 42 16.17 -10.99 -6.24
CA SER A 42 16.24 -9.57 -6.49
C SER A 42 15.48 -9.26 -7.78
N GLY A 43 14.19 -9.09 -7.63
CA GLY A 43 13.31 -8.48 -8.62
C GLY A 43 12.92 -7.07 -8.18
N ALA A 44 13.80 -6.36 -7.48
CA ALA A 44 13.55 -4.96 -7.14
C ALA A 44 13.56 -4.15 -8.43
N VAL A 45 12.42 -3.56 -8.79
CA VAL A 45 12.33 -2.46 -9.74
C VAL A 45 13.30 -1.39 -9.25
N GLY A 46 14.43 -1.20 -9.96
CA GLY A 46 15.57 -0.42 -9.51
C GLY A 46 15.20 1.05 -9.31
N GLY A 47 15.41 1.56 -8.10
CA GLY A 47 15.22 2.95 -7.71
C GLY A 47 14.55 3.08 -6.37
N ALA A 48 14.91 4.11 -5.59
CA ALA A 48 14.27 4.37 -4.32
C ALA A 48 12.79 4.76 -4.52
N THR A 49 11.95 4.32 -3.61
CA THR A 49 10.48 4.52 -3.67
C THR A 49 10.02 5.38 -2.51
N LEU A 50 9.05 6.26 -2.77
CA LEU A 50 8.42 7.13 -1.78
C LEU A 50 6.90 6.92 -1.78
N VAL A 51 6.29 6.90 -0.61
CA VAL A 51 4.84 6.96 -0.44
C VAL A 51 4.46 8.36 0.05
N VAL A 52 3.80 9.14 -0.81
CA VAL A 52 3.22 10.44 -0.47
C VAL A 52 1.73 10.27 -0.28
N PHE A 53 1.21 10.70 0.85
CA PHE A 53 -0.22 10.52 1.09
C PHE A 53 -0.80 11.57 2.03
N PHE A 54 -2.09 11.81 1.90
CA PHE A 54 -2.92 12.48 2.91
C PHE A 54 -3.86 11.46 3.54
N SER A 55 -4.05 11.57 4.85
CA SER A 55 -4.97 10.71 5.59
C SER A 55 -5.72 11.51 6.65
N HIS A 56 -7.01 11.25 6.82
CA HIS A 56 -7.84 11.93 7.82
C HIS A 56 -8.23 10.96 8.93
N ALA A 57 -7.84 11.28 10.17
CA ALA A 57 -8.36 10.70 11.40
C ALA A 57 -9.57 11.52 11.88
N GLY A 58 -10.34 11.01 12.85
CA GLY A 58 -11.55 11.66 13.32
C GLY A 58 -12.80 11.13 12.65
N ASP A 59 -13.82 11.97 12.48
CA ASP A 59 -15.10 11.56 11.93
C ASP A 59 -15.03 11.30 10.43
N ASN A 60 -15.34 10.09 10.03
CA ASN A 60 -15.32 9.63 8.64
C ASN A 60 -16.63 8.96 8.24
N TYR A 61 -16.99 9.03 6.95
CA TYR A 61 -18.17 8.34 6.43
C TYR A 61 -18.04 6.83 6.61
N SER A 62 -19.15 6.19 7.00
CA SER A 62 -19.29 4.75 7.17
C SER A 62 -18.47 4.12 8.31
N VAL A 63 -17.25 4.56 8.55
CA VAL A 63 -16.36 3.98 9.58
C VAL A 63 -16.41 4.72 10.92
N GLY A 64 -17.10 5.87 10.97
CA GLY A 64 -17.26 6.67 12.20
C GLY A 64 -15.97 7.37 12.61
N ASN A 65 -15.78 7.56 13.92
CA ASN A 65 -14.61 8.23 14.46
C ASN A 65 -13.43 7.27 14.60
N ILE A 66 -12.35 7.50 13.83
CA ILE A 66 -11.17 6.64 13.79
C ILE A 66 -9.92 7.40 14.26
N LYS A 67 -9.06 6.72 15.03
CA LYS A 67 -7.81 7.30 15.56
C LYS A 67 -6.70 7.38 14.49
N VAL A 68 -6.68 6.46 13.55
CA VAL A 68 -5.74 6.40 12.44
C VAL A 68 -6.53 6.37 11.15
N GLY A 69 -6.27 7.33 10.27
CA GLY A 69 -6.97 7.43 9.00
C GLY A 69 -6.70 6.23 8.08
N ASN A 70 -7.70 5.86 7.29
CA ASN A 70 -7.67 4.66 6.46
C ASN A 70 -6.53 4.68 5.44
N THR A 71 -6.25 5.83 4.82
CA THR A 71 -5.17 5.96 3.83
C THR A 71 -3.79 5.72 4.45
N LYS A 72 -3.58 6.18 5.71
CA LYS A 72 -2.33 5.91 6.42
C LYS A 72 -2.09 4.42 6.61
N ILE A 73 -3.11 3.65 6.94
CA ILE A 73 -2.98 2.19 7.08
C ILE A 73 -2.52 1.55 5.78
N VAL A 74 -3.08 1.96 4.63
CA VAL A 74 -2.65 1.46 3.32
C VAL A 74 -1.21 1.91 3.01
N ALA A 75 -0.85 3.16 3.29
CA ALA A 75 0.50 3.68 3.12
C ALA A 75 1.53 2.90 3.97
N ASP A 76 1.16 2.57 5.22
CA ASP A 76 2.00 1.76 6.10
C ASP A 76 2.23 0.35 5.53
N TYR A 77 1.19 -0.31 4.99
CA TYR A 77 1.35 -1.60 4.32
C TYR A 77 2.27 -1.52 3.09
N ILE A 78 2.11 -0.48 2.25
CA ILE A 78 2.98 -0.28 1.09
C ILE A 78 4.44 -0.16 1.56
N SER A 79 4.73 0.70 2.54
CA SER A 79 6.10 0.89 3.03
C SER A 79 6.66 -0.34 3.72
N GLU A 80 5.86 -1.08 4.49
CA GLU A 80 6.29 -2.33 5.13
C GLU A 80 6.70 -3.39 4.10
N ILE A 81 5.96 -3.49 2.99
CA ILE A 81 6.21 -4.52 1.97
C ILE A 81 7.34 -4.11 1.03
N THR A 82 7.41 -2.83 0.65
CA THR A 82 8.34 -2.34 -0.38
C THR A 82 9.63 -1.74 0.18
N GLY A 83 9.68 -1.42 1.48
CA GLY A 83 10.77 -0.64 2.08
C GLY A 83 10.75 0.85 1.71
N ALA A 84 9.65 1.35 1.13
CA ALA A 84 9.52 2.73 0.69
C ALA A 84 9.53 3.72 1.87
N ASP A 85 10.18 4.87 1.67
CA ASP A 85 10.05 6.02 2.56
C ASP A 85 8.63 6.59 2.53
N GLN A 86 8.24 7.34 3.57
CA GLN A 86 6.93 7.97 3.65
C GLN A 86 7.03 9.49 3.81
N PHE A 87 6.11 10.19 3.16
CA PHE A 87 5.78 11.59 3.45
C PHE A 87 4.26 11.74 3.60
N GLU A 88 3.81 12.01 4.81
CA GLU A 88 2.43 12.33 5.09
C GLU A 88 2.17 13.82 4.90
N ILE A 89 1.28 14.16 3.98
CA ILE A 89 0.78 15.53 3.81
C ILE A 89 -0.12 15.85 5.00
N LYS A 90 0.35 16.69 5.92
CA LYS A 90 -0.38 17.08 7.13
C LYS A 90 -0.94 18.49 6.98
N THR A 91 -2.11 18.70 7.54
CA THR A 91 -2.71 20.04 7.67
C THR A 91 -3.62 20.05 8.89
N SER A 92 -3.50 21.07 9.70
CA SER A 92 -4.39 21.30 10.85
C SER A 92 -5.77 21.82 10.45
N LYS A 93 -5.98 22.15 9.16
CA LYS A 93 -7.23 22.76 8.68
C LYS A 93 -8.48 21.90 8.94
N TYR A 94 -8.32 20.57 8.98
CA TYR A 94 -9.43 19.63 9.12
C TYR A 94 -9.51 18.99 10.51
N ASP A 95 -8.59 19.34 11.41
CA ASP A 95 -8.48 18.70 12.72
C ASP A 95 -9.71 18.99 13.60
N GLY A 96 -10.21 17.92 14.23
CA GLY A 96 -11.36 18.01 15.15
C GLY A 96 -12.69 18.37 14.52
N MET A 97 -12.76 18.46 13.20
CA MET A 97 -14.03 18.74 12.51
C MET A 97 -14.96 17.52 12.55
N ALA A 98 -16.24 17.76 12.84
CA ALA A 98 -17.29 16.78 12.66
C ALA A 98 -17.49 16.49 11.16
N TYR A 99 -17.98 15.31 10.82
CA TYR A 99 -18.10 14.83 9.44
C TYR A 99 -18.81 15.81 8.50
N LYS A 100 -19.99 16.32 8.88
CA LYS A 100 -20.76 17.19 7.97
C LYS A 100 -20.07 18.52 7.67
N PRO A 101 -19.59 19.30 8.67
CA PRO A 101 -18.78 20.50 8.40
C PRO A 101 -17.55 20.24 7.54
N LEU A 102 -16.86 19.10 7.74
CA LEU A 102 -15.73 18.69 6.91
C LEU A 102 -16.15 18.49 5.44
N CYS A 103 -17.26 17.80 5.21
CA CYS A 103 -17.79 17.58 3.86
C CYS A 103 -18.15 18.90 3.17
N ASP A 104 -18.81 19.83 3.90
CA ASP A 104 -19.21 21.10 3.36
C ASP A 104 -17.98 21.96 3.00
N LEU A 105 -16.96 22.01 3.86
CA LEU A 105 -15.69 22.67 3.61
C LEU A 105 -14.95 22.07 2.41
N ALA A 106 -14.80 20.75 2.36
CA ALA A 106 -14.09 20.07 1.28
C ALA A 106 -14.77 20.31 -0.08
N LYS A 107 -16.11 20.38 -0.10
CA LYS A 107 -16.87 20.73 -1.30
C LYS A 107 -16.61 22.15 -1.74
N GLU A 108 -16.62 23.10 -0.80
CA GLU A 108 -16.35 24.50 -1.05
C GLU A 108 -14.95 24.72 -1.60
N GLU A 109 -13.93 24.11 -1.00
CA GLU A 109 -12.55 24.13 -1.47
C GLU A 109 -12.44 23.63 -2.92
N GLN A 110 -13.08 22.48 -3.21
CA GLN A 110 -13.07 21.94 -4.57
C GLN A 110 -13.73 22.88 -5.57
N GLN A 111 -14.90 23.44 -5.24
CA GLN A 111 -15.64 24.35 -6.12
C GLN A 111 -14.90 25.65 -6.39
N LYS A 112 -14.18 26.17 -5.41
CA LYS A 112 -13.38 27.39 -5.52
C LYS A 112 -11.97 27.16 -6.05
N GLY A 113 -11.52 25.89 -6.14
CA GLY A 113 -10.14 25.55 -6.47
C GLY A 113 -9.15 26.05 -5.41
N GLU A 114 -9.58 26.12 -4.15
CA GLU A 114 -8.71 26.50 -3.04
C GLU A 114 -7.62 25.45 -2.84
N LEU A 115 -6.44 25.90 -2.46
CA LEU A 115 -5.28 25.07 -2.21
C LEU A 115 -4.85 25.21 -0.74
N PRO A 116 -5.44 24.44 0.19
CA PRO A 116 -5.08 24.51 1.59
C PRO A 116 -3.60 24.23 1.81
N PRO A 117 -2.94 24.97 2.72
CA PRO A 117 -1.53 24.74 3.03
C PRO A 117 -1.36 23.38 3.73
N PHE A 118 -0.20 22.79 3.57
CA PHE A 118 0.24 21.61 4.31
C PHE A 118 1.56 21.89 5.04
N GLU A 119 1.86 21.04 6.02
CA GLU A 119 3.01 21.15 6.90
C GLU A 119 4.13 20.19 6.46
N GLY A 120 5.38 20.59 6.69
CA GLY A 120 6.56 19.79 6.41
C GLY A 120 7.03 19.83 4.96
N GLU A 121 8.10 19.12 4.70
CA GLU A 121 8.75 19.00 3.39
C GLU A 121 9.14 17.54 3.13
N PRO A 122 8.95 17.01 1.91
CA PRO A 122 9.23 15.60 1.60
C PRO A 122 10.74 15.29 1.48
N GLY A 123 11.60 16.27 1.76
CA GLY A 123 13.03 16.14 1.54
C GLY A 123 13.42 16.17 0.05
N ASP A 124 14.51 15.51 -0.27
CA ASP A 124 15.02 15.47 -1.64
C ASP A 124 14.29 14.43 -2.49
N LEU A 125 13.35 14.89 -3.31
CA LEU A 125 12.58 14.05 -4.22
C LEU A 125 13.41 13.47 -5.39
N SER A 126 14.62 13.96 -5.64
CA SER A 126 15.45 13.44 -6.73
C SER A 126 15.93 12.00 -6.50
N LYS A 127 15.90 11.54 -5.24
CA LYS A 127 16.28 10.18 -4.85
C LYS A 127 15.35 9.10 -5.37
N TYR A 128 14.10 9.45 -5.68
CA TYR A 128 13.05 8.48 -5.93
C TYR A 128 12.71 8.42 -7.41
N ASP A 129 12.64 7.22 -7.96
CA ASP A 129 12.18 6.98 -9.33
C ASP A 129 10.68 6.66 -9.36
N THR A 130 10.17 6.07 -8.27
CA THR A 130 8.76 5.74 -8.11
C THR A 130 8.15 6.45 -6.91
N VAL A 131 6.98 7.05 -7.09
CA VAL A 131 6.23 7.71 -6.04
C VAL A 131 4.80 7.19 -6.02
N PHE A 132 4.43 6.51 -4.93
CA PHE A 132 3.03 6.22 -4.64
C PHE A 132 2.36 7.51 -4.17
N ILE A 133 1.19 7.83 -4.73
CA ILE A 133 0.41 9.00 -4.33
C ILE A 133 -0.97 8.55 -3.87
N GLY A 134 -1.29 8.79 -2.59
CA GLY A 134 -2.50 8.27 -1.98
C GLY A 134 -3.31 9.26 -1.15
N GLY A 135 -4.63 9.05 -1.14
CA GLY A 135 -5.55 9.86 -0.35
C GLY A 135 -6.95 9.26 -0.29
N PRO A 136 -7.79 9.76 0.61
CA PRO A 136 -9.22 9.47 0.57
C PRO A 136 -9.86 10.12 -0.67
N VAL A 137 -10.96 9.55 -1.14
CA VAL A 137 -11.75 10.19 -2.21
C VAL A 137 -12.79 11.11 -1.58
N TRP A 138 -12.59 12.42 -1.70
CA TRP A 138 -13.51 13.45 -1.26
C TRP A 138 -14.15 14.13 -2.48
N TRP A 139 -15.48 14.08 -2.56
CA TRP A 139 -16.22 14.65 -3.68
C TRP A 139 -15.72 14.19 -5.06
N GLY A 140 -15.37 12.90 -5.15
CA GLY A 140 -15.00 12.25 -6.41
C GLY A 140 -13.55 12.39 -6.84
N THR A 141 -12.70 13.09 -6.07
CA THR A 141 -11.26 13.21 -6.32
C THR A 141 -10.46 13.25 -5.02
N TYR A 142 -9.15 13.49 -5.09
CA TYR A 142 -8.32 13.75 -3.91
C TYR A 142 -8.74 15.06 -3.20
N PRO A 143 -8.52 15.18 -1.87
CA PRO A 143 -8.68 16.43 -1.14
C PRO A 143 -7.78 17.54 -1.70
N GLN A 144 -8.23 18.80 -1.60
CA GLN A 144 -7.52 19.93 -2.21
C GLN A 144 -6.10 20.14 -1.67
N VAL A 145 -5.82 19.77 -0.43
CA VAL A 145 -4.47 19.78 0.13
C VAL A 145 -3.47 18.92 -0.65
N MET A 146 -3.92 17.84 -1.27
CA MET A 146 -3.08 17.02 -2.15
C MET A 146 -2.72 17.75 -3.44
N PHE A 147 -3.65 18.53 -4.00
CA PHE A 147 -3.35 19.37 -5.16
C PHE A 147 -2.38 20.51 -4.82
N THR A 148 -2.38 21.00 -3.57
CA THR A 148 -1.34 21.92 -3.09
C THR A 148 0.04 21.30 -3.19
N PHE A 149 0.18 20.05 -2.72
CA PHE A 149 1.43 19.29 -2.84
C PHE A 149 1.82 19.07 -4.31
N LEU A 150 0.90 18.57 -5.13
CA LEU A 150 1.16 18.26 -6.54
C LEU A 150 1.65 19.50 -7.28
N LYS A 151 0.98 20.64 -7.13
CA LYS A 151 1.38 21.91 -7.77
C LYS A 151 2.73 22.42 -7.29
N LYS A 152 3.03 22.30 -5.98
CA LYS A 152 4.32 22.73 -5.41
C LYS A 152 5.48 21.90 -5.96
N TYR A 153 5.27 20.59 -6.19
CA TYR A 153 6.33 19.67 -6.56
C TYR A 153 6.23 19.09 -7.98
N THR A 154 5.35 19.62 -8.83
CA THR A 154 5.15 19.15 -10.22
C THR A 154 6.48 18.90 -10.93
N LYS A 155 7.38 19.89 -10.95
CA LYS A 155 8.67 19.79 -11.62
C LYS A 155 9.62 18.74 -11.04
N LYS A 156 9.52 18.47 -9.73
CA LYS A 156 10.33 17.45 -9.05
C LYS A 156 9.77 16.03 -9.24
N LEU A 157 8.53 15.93 -9.69
CA LEU A 157 7.85 14.66 -10.00
C LEU A 157 7.92 14.31 -11.50
N GLU A 158 8.36 15.23 -12.37
CA GLU A 158 8.53 14.96 -13.80
C GLU A 158 9.46 13.77 -14.05
N GLY A 159 9.11 12.94 -15.04
CA GLY A 159 9.87 11.74 -15.43
C GLY A 159 9.72 10.55 -14.49
N LYS A 160 9.07 10.69 -13.34
CA LYS A 160 8.89 9.61 -12.36
C LYS A 160 7.71 8.72 -12.71
N THR A 161 7.75 7.50 -12.18
CA THR A 161 6.60 6.61 -12.15
C THR A 161 5.72 6.97 -10.95
N ILE A 162 4.47 7.29 -11.20
CA ILE A 162 3.47 7.63 -10.18
C ILE A 162 2.46 6.49 -10.08
N ILE A 163 2.30 5.96 -8.88
CA ILE A 163 1.38 4.86 -8.60
C ILE A 163 0.26 5.36 -7.68
N PRO A 164 -0.94 5.63 -8.23
CA PRO A 164 -2.06 6.14 -7.44
C PRO A 164 -2.66 5.09 -6.52
N PHE A 165 -3.04 5.47 -5.30
CA PHE A 165 -3.90 4.66 -4.48
C PHE A 165 -4.95 5.49 -3.74
N THR A 166 -6.13 4.91 -3.50
CA THR A 166 -7.23 5.61 -2.82
C THR A 166 -7.87 4.74 -1.76
N THR A 167 -8.39 5.40 -0.73
CA THR A 167 -9.37 4.82 0.20
C THR A 167 -10.72 5.51 0.00
N HIS A 168 -11.80 4.76 0.06
CA HIS A 168 -13.13 5.25 -0.30
C HIS A 168 -14.24 4.44 0.40
N GLU A 169 -15.49 4.93 0.30
CA GLU A 169 -16.68 4.19 0.71
C GLU A 169 -17.68 4.09 -0.46
N GLY A 170 -17.18 3.59 -1.64
CA GLY A 170 -17.98 3.37 -2.83
C GLY A 170 -17.50 4.08 -4.10
N SER A 171 -16.61 5.08 -3.99
CA SER A 171 -16.16 5.89 -5.14
C SER A 171 -15.06 5.23 -5.98
N GLY A 172 -14.40 4.17 -5.47
CA GLY A 172 -13.22 3.61 -6.12
C GLY A 172 -12.10 4.63 -6.26
N LEU A 173 -11.55 4.75 -7.45
CA LEU A 173 -10.55 5.76 -7.78
C LEU A 173 -11.14 7.15 -8.06
N GLY A 174 -12.46 7.26 -8.25
CA GLY A 174 -13.06 8.51 -8.68
C GLY A 174 -12.38 9.11 -9.91
N SER A 175 -12.09 10.40 -9.89
CA SER A 175 -11.30 11.08 -10.93
C SER A 175 -9.82 11.20 -10.60
N CYS A 176 -9.35 10.63 -9.48
CA CYS A 176 -7.98 10.82 -8.96
C CYS A 176 -6.89 10.55 -10.01
N VAL A 177 -7.00 9.44 -10.76
CA VAL A 177 -6.02 9.10 -11.82
C VAL A 177 -6.04 10.11 -12.95
N LYS A 178 -7.23 10.55 -13.38
CA LYS A 178 -7.40 11.58 -14.42
C LYS A 178 -6.78 12.91 -13.97
N ASP A 179 -7.03 13.28 -12.73
CA ASP A 179 -6.53 14.54 -12.17
C ASP A 179 -5.02 14.51 -11.97
N LEU A 180 -4.44 13.37 -11.54
CA LEU A 180 -2.99 13.20 -11.51
C LEU A 180 -2.35 13.34 -12.90
N LYS A 181 -2.95 12.75 -13.95
CA LYS A 181 -2.47 12.90 -15.34
C LYS A 181 -2.49 14.35 -15.81
N LYS A 182 -3.46 15.13 -15.34
CA LYS A 182 -3.55 16.56 -15.64
C LYS A 182 -2.48 17.38 -14.90
N GLU A 183 -2.26 17.11 -13.61
CA GLU A 183 -1.28 17.84 -12.78
C GLU A 183 0.17 17.42 -13.06
N LEU A 184 0.40 16.18 -13.51
CA LEU A 184 1.71 15.60 -13.75
C LEU A 184 1.83 15.05 -15.19
N PRO A 185 1.69 15.90 -16.22
CA PRO A 185 1.62 15.44 -17.63
C PRO A 185 2.91 14.78 -18.13
N ASN A 186 4.03 15.06 -17.47
CA ASN A 186 5.37 14.53 -17.84
C ASN A 186 5.80 13.34 -16.96
N SER A 187 4.87 12.72 -16.22
CA SER A 187 5.11 11.55 -15.40
C SER A 187 4.37 10.33 -15.95
N THR A 188 4.88 9.14 -15.69
CA THR A 188 4.19 7.88 -16.05
C THR A 188 3.24 7.49 -14.92
N ILE A 189 1.93 7.51 -15.16
CA ILE A 189 0.92 7.15 -14.16
C ILE A 189 0.36 5.78 -14.49
N THR A 190 0.56 4.82 -13.59
CA THR A 190 0.26 3.40 -13.78
C THR A 190 0.04 2.68 -12.46
N GLY A 191 -0.47 1.44 -12.51
CA GLY A 191 -0.51 0.52 -11.36
C GLY A 191 -1.48 0.94 -10.25
N GLU A 192 -2.54 1.66 -10.58
CA GLU A 192 -3.50 2.21 -9.62
C GLU A 192 -4.16 1.16 -8.71
N PHE A 193 -4.52 1.58 -7.49
CA PHE A 193 -5.20 0.75 -6.49
C PHE A 193 -6.28 1.52 -5.76
N SER A 194 -7.34 0.83 -5.38
CA SER A 194 -8.38 1.39 -4.50
C SER A 194 -8.87 0.36 -3.50
N MET A 195 -9.22 0.83 -2.30
CA MET A 195 -9.71 -0.01 -1.22
C MET A 195 -10.82 0.68 -0.43
N TYR A 196 -11.83 -0.08 -0.04
CA TYR A 196 -12.83 0.40 0.90
C TYR A 196 -12.19 0.72 2.25
N GLY A 197 -12.52 1.86 2.85
CA GLY A 197 -11.98 2.30 4.12
C GLY A 197 -12.32 1.32 5.27
N HIS A 198 -13.52 0.75 5.26
CA HIS A 198 -13.94 -0.24 6.26
C HIS A 198 -13.17 -1.58 6.15
N ASP A 199 -12.52 -1.86 5.01
CA ASP A 199 -11.74 -3.09 4.79
C ASP A 199 -10.24 -2.94 5.11
N VAL A 200 -9.73 -1.72 5.31
CA VAL A 200 -8.27 -1.50 5.32
C VAL A 200 -7.56 -2.28 6.42
N ARG A 201 -8.20 -2.45 7.59
CA ARG A 201 -7.58 -3.12 8.73
C ARG A 201 -7.29 -4.60 8.47
N GLU A 202 -8.11 -5.24 7.65
CA GLU A 202 -7.95 -6.64 7.20
C GLU A 202 -7.36 -6.71 5.78
N GLY A 203 -6.97 -5.57 5.23
CA GLY A 203 -6.66 -5.40 3.81
C GLY A 203 -5.22 -5.70 3.39
N LYS A 204 -4.29 -5.99 4.33
CA LYS A 204 -2.86 -6.15 4.01
C LYS A 204 -2.60 -7.13 2.87
N GLY A 205 -3.24 -8.30 2.89
CA GLY A 205 -3.06 -9.30 1.83
C GLY A 205 -3.58 -8.86 0.46
N ARG A 206 -4.52 -7.90 0.39
CA ARG A 206 -4.95 -7.29 -0.90
C ARG A 206 -3.90 -6.32 -1.42
N VAL A 207 -3.27 -5.55 -0.53
CA VAL A 207 -2.16 -4.65 -0.87
C VAL A 207 -0.95 -5.46 -1.36
N GLU A 208 -0.59 -6.54 -0.68
CA GLU A 208 0.48 -7.46 -1.11
C GLU A 208 0.24 -8.00 -2.53
N LYS A 209 -0.94 -8.53 -2.81
CA LYS A 209 -1.29 -9.06 -4.14
C LYS A 209 -1.24 -7.98 -5.22
N TRP A 210 -1.67 -6.77 -4.90
CA TRP A 210 -1.57 -5.66 -5.83
C TRP A 210 -0.12 -5.28 -6.11
N LEU A 211 0.71 -5.14 -5.06
CA LEU A 211 2.13 -4.81 -5.19
C LEU A 211 2.88 -5.88 -5.99
N GLN A 212 2.65 -7.17 -5.72
CA GLN A 212 3.20 -8.27 -6.53
C GLN A 212 2.82 -8.16 -8.01
N LYS A 213 1.55 -7.81 -8.31
CA LYS A 213 1.08 -7.66 -9.69
C LYS A 213 1.80 -6.53 -10.43
N ILE A 214 2.24 -5.49 -9.74
CA ILE A 214 2.95 -4.34 -10.33
C ILE A 214 4.47 -4.41 -10.19
N GLY A 215 5.01 -5.53 -9.68
CA GLY A 215 6.45 -5.82 -9.69
C GLY A 215 7.21 -5.55 -8.38
N TYR A 216 6.50 -5.47 -7.23
CA TYR A 216 7.09 -5.36 -5.89
C TYR A 216 7.05 -6.66 -5.12
#